data_731e5ef1f1d1e769c765062af9d45274
#
_entry.id   731e5ef1f1d1e769c765062af9d45274
#
_cell.length_a   1.000
_cell.length_b   1.000
_cell.length_c   1.000
_cell.angle_alpha   90.00
_cell.angle_beta   90.00
_cell.angle_gamma   90.00
#
_symmetry.space_group_name_H-M   'P 1'
#
loop_
_entity.id
_entity.type
_entity.pdbx_description
1 polymer ?
#
loop_
_entity_poly.entity_id
_entity_poly.type
_entity_poly.pdbx_seq_one_letter_code
_entity_poly.pdbx_strand_id
1 'polypeptide(L)'
;GYGNRKHPILGYTKMHRGLDFAAPSGTPVFAAGDGVIEKAGWNGSYGRYIRIRHTGTYKTAYAHLSGISKNIQIGKRVLQGKTIGYVGSSGRSTGPHVHVEVLKNGKNVNPANFLSKN
;
A
#
# COMPACT_ATOMS: atom_id res chain seq x y z
N GLY A 1 -11.22 -3.07 -15.77
CA GLY A 1 -10.26 -3.18 -15.18
C GLY A 1 -10.15 -2.61 -13.79
N TYR A 2 -9.20 -2.94 -13.24
CA TYR A 2 -8.82 -2.71 -11.89
C TYR A 2 -8.96 -1.27 -11.36
N GLY A 3 -9.82 -0.48 -11.94
CA GLY A 3 -10.02 0.88 -11.49
C GLY A 3 -8.89 1.80 -11.85
N ASN A 4 -8.03 1.36 -12.68
CA ASN A 4 -6.82 2.09 -12.98
C ASN A 4 -7.03 3.35 -13.79
N ARG A 5 -8.16 3.48 -14.43
CA ARG A 5 -8.37 4.63 -15.30
C ARG A 5 -8.48 5.95 -14.55
N LYS A 6 -8.72 5.89 -13.27
CA LYS A 6 -8.82 7.09 -12.46
C LYS A 6 -7.56 7.42 -11.70
N HIS A 7 -6.55 6.60 -11.87
CA HIS A 7 -5.28 6.76 -11.18
C HIS A 7 -4.18 6.80 -12.21
N PRO A 8 -3.14 7.57 -11.98
CA PRO A 8 -2.00 7.60 -12.89
C PRO A 8 -1.12 6.37 -12.75
N ILE A 9 -1.70 5.25 -12.41
CA ILE A 9 -0.98 4.00 -12.32
C ILE A 9 -0.83 3.43 -13.71
N LEU A 10 0.41 3.22 -14.13
CA LEU A 10 0.73 2.77 -15.47
C LEU A 10 0.58 1.28 -15.66
N GLY A 11 0.46 0.55 -14.57
CA GLY A 11 0.32 -0.88 -14.62
C GLY A 11 0.83 -1.49 -13.34
N TYR A 12 0.82 -2.80 -13.28
CA TYR A 12 1.37 -3.47 -12.11
C TYR A 12 2.05 -4.76 -12.52
N THR A 13 2.96 -5.21 -11.68
CA THR A 13 3.67 -6.44 -11.83
C THR A 13 3.42 -7.29 -10.60
N LYS A 14 3.04 -8.53 -10.81
CA LYS A 14 2.84 -9.45 -9.70
C LYS A 14 4.19 -9.95 -9.21
N MET A 15 4.47 -9.65 -7.96
CA MET A 15 5.71 -10.07 -7.35
C MET A 15 5.45 -11.23 -6.40
N HIS A 16 6.53 -11.89 -5.98
CA HIS A 16 6.43 -13.00 -5.05
C HIS A 16 5.60 -12.67 -3.81
N ARG A 17 5.73 -11.45 -3.29
CA ARG A 17 5.07 -11.06 -2.05
C ARG A 17 3.99 -10.01 -2.19
N GLY A 18 3.70 -9.58 -3.40
CA GLY A 18 2.70 -8.52 -3.55
C GLY A 18 2.60 -8.04 -4.97
N LEU A 19 2.04 -6.86 -5.12
CA LEU A 19 1.88 -6.20 -6.41
C LEU A 19 2.66 -4.90 -6.39
N ASP A 20 3.35 -4.62 -7.50
CA ASP A 20 4.02 -3.35 -7.69
C ASP A 20 3.22 -2.53 -8.68
N PHE A 21 2.85 -1.32 -8.27
CA PHE A 21 2.10 -0.40 -9.11
C PHE A 21 3.02 0.74 -9.51
N ALA A 22 3.35 0.80 -10.80
CA ALA A 22 4.21 1.86 -11.31
C ALA A 22 3.40 3.15 -11.42
N ALA A 23 3.97 4.24 -10.91
CA ALA A 23 3.34 5.54 -10.97
C ALA A 23 4.38 6.61 -10.68
N PRO A 24 4.16 7.85 -11.14
CA PRO A 24 5.10 8.92 -10.82
C PRO A 24 5.22 9.13 -9.32
N SER A 25 6.41 9.52 -8.90
CA SER A 25 6.65 9.87 -7.51
C SER A 25 5.70 10.98 -7.08
N GLY A 26 5.13 10.85 -5.89
CA GLY A 26 4.15 11.82 -5.40
C GLY A 26 2.72 11.48 -5.68
N THR A 27 2.45 10.44 -6.48
CA THR A 27 1.08 9.99 -6.73
C THR A 27 0.46 9.52 -5.42
N PRO A 28 -0.77 9.95 -5.11
CA PRO A 28 -1.42 9.51 -3.87
C PRO A 28 -1.65 8.02 -3.82
N VAL A 29 -1.46 7.45 -2.65
CA VAL A 29 -1.74 6.06 -2.36
C VAL A 29 -2.92 6.02 -1.40
N PHE A 30 -3.89 5.18 -1.71
CA PHE A 30 -5.15 5.13 -0.96
C PHE A 30 -5.26 3.86 -0.14
N ALA A 31 -5.95 3.97 1.00
CA ALA A 31 -6.22 2.80 1.82
C ALA A 31 -7.10 1.82 1.04
N ALA A 32 -6.69 0.56 1.01
CA ALA A 32 -7.42 -0.47 0.26
C ALA A 32 -8.75 -0.84 0.92
N GLY A 33 -8.91 -0.53 2.19
CA GLY A 33 -10.14 -0.80 2.92
C GLY A 33 -10.13 -0.07 4.23
N ASP A 34 -11.27 -0.09 4.91
CA ASP A 34 -11.38 0.49 6.25
C ASP A 34 -10.47 -0.27 7.21
N GLY A 35 -9.89 0.44 8.16
CA GLY A 35 -9.04 -0.23 9.14
C GLY A 35 -8.36 0.74 10.08
N VAL A 36 -7.39 0.21 10.81
CA VAL A 36 -6.62 0.97 11.79
C VAL A 36 -5.15 0.90 11.39
N ILE A 37 -4.49 2.05 11.40
CA ILE A 37 -3.07 2.13 11.10
C ILE A 37 -2.30 1.38 12.18
N GLU A 38 -1.58 0.36 11.76
CA GLU A 38 -0.82 -0.49 12.66
C GLU A 38 0.66 -0.13 12.65
N LYS A 39 1.14 0.36 11.52
CA LYS A 39 2.52 0.79 11.36
C LYS A 39 2.58 1.93 10.36
N ALA A 40 3.44 2.91 10.63
CA ALA A 40 3.65 4.05 9.73
C ALA A 40 5.04 4.60 9.97
N GLY A 41 5.94 4.46 9.00
CA GLY A 41 7.30 4.93 9.12
C GLY A 41 8.28 4.07 8.35
N TRP A 42 9.54 4.25 8.61
CA TRP A 42 10.60 3.51 7.93
C TRP A 42 10.61 2.05 8.38
N ASN A 43 10.74 1.14 7.44
CA ASN A 43 10.75 -0.29 7.73
C ASN A 43 11.78 -0.99 6.84
N GLY A 44 13.06 -0.83 7.16
CA GLY A 44 14.15 -1.53 6.49
C GLY A 44 14.12 -1.34 4.98
N SER A 45 14.23 -2.44 4.24
CA SER A 45 14.28 -2.40 2.78
C SER A 45 12.96 -1.97 2.16
N TYR A 46 11.87 -1.99 2.91
CA TYR A 46 10.58 -1.48 2.43
C TYR A 46 10.56 0.05 2.35
N GLY A 47 11.52 0.74 2.98
CA GLY A 47 11.53 2.18 3.02
C GLY A 47 10.39 2.72 3.87
N ARG A 48 9.79 3.85 3.44
CA ARG A 48 8.62 4.38 4.12
C ARG A 48 7.45 3.46 3.85
N TYR A 49 6.76 3.08 4.92
CA TYR A 49 5.89 1.91 4.94
C TYR A 49 4.67 2.20 5.80
N ILE A 50 3.53 1.72 5.35
CA ILE A 50 2.28 1.79 6.13
C ILE A 50 1.68 0.40 6.15
N ARG A 51 1.16 -0.01 7.30
CA ARG A 51 0.40 -1.25 7.41
C ARG A 51 -0.94 -0.95 8.08
N ILE A 52 -2.01 -1.40 7.44
CA ILE A 52 -3.38 -1.22 7.93
C ILE A 52 -3.93 -2.57 8.34
N ARG A 53 -4.50 -2.64 9.53
CA ARG A 53 -5.22 -3.83 9.99
C ARG A 53 -6.69 -3.63 9.70
N HIS A 54 -7.22 -4.42 8.80
CA HIS A 54 -8.63 -4.32 8.39
C HIS A 54 -9.52 -5.16 9.29
N THR A 55 -9.09 -6.38 9.59
CA THR A 55 -9.79 -7.30 10.47
C THR A 55 -8.74 -8.02 11.29
N GLY A 56 -9.16 -8.93 12.16
CA GLY A 56 -8.22 -9.77 12.88
C GLY A 56 -7.43 -10.68 11.96
N THR A 57 -7.91 -10.87 10.74
CA THR A 57 -7.30 -11.79 9.78
C THR A 57 -6.49 -11.08 8.71
N TYR A 58 -7.00 -9.96 8.19
CA TYR A 58 -6.44 -9.30 7.01
C TYR A 58 -5.78 -7.97 7.31
N LYS A 59 -4.63 -7.77 6.68
CA LYS A 59 -3.91 -6.49 6.72
C LYS A 59 -3.43 -6.18 5.31
N THR A 60 -3.21 -4.88 5.02
CA THR A 60 -2.55 -4.47 3.80
C THR A 60 -1.34 -3.63 4.16
N ALA A 61 -0.30 -3.72 3.33
CA ALA A 61 0.93 -2.99 3.55
C ALA A 61 1.33 -2.28 2.27
N TYR A 62 1.94 -1.12 2.42
CA TYR A 62 2.27 -0.22 1.33
C TYR A 62 3.70 0.25 1.55
N ALA A 63 4.56 0.02 0.57
CA ALA A 63 6.00 0.23 0.73
C ALA A 63 6.58 1.17 -0.31
N HIS A 64 7.80 1.62 -0.04
CA HIS A 64 8.61 2.48 -0.90
C HIS A 64 8.00 3.85 -1.11
N LEU A 65 7.24 4.33 -0.12
CA LEU A 65 6.56 5.62 -0.22
C LEU A 65 7.55 6.77 -0.14
N SER A 66 7.23 7.88 -0.81
CA SER A 66 8.02 9.10 -0.69
C SER A 66 7.62 9.88 0.55
N GLY A 67 6.39 9.69 1.02
CA GLY A 67 5.91 10.36 2.20
C GLY A 67 4.67 9.70 2.74
N ILE A 68 4.33 10.04 3.96
CA ILE A 68 3.12 9.55 4.64
C ILE A 68 2.25 10.76 4.88
N SER A 69 0.95 10.63 4.59
CA SER A 69 0.02 11.74 4.76
C SER A 69 -0.01 12.22 6.20
N LYS A 70 -0.21 13.53 6.36
CA LYS A 70 -0.48 14.11 7.66
C LYS A 70 -1.61 13.33 8.30
N ASN A 71 -1.59 13.18 9.58
CA ASN A 71 -2.65 12.51 10.34
C ASN A 71 -2.69 10.99 10.18
N ILE A 72 -1.80 10.41 9.41
CA ILE A 72 -1.69 8.95 9.35
C ILE A 72 -0.69 8.52 10.41
N GLN A 73 -1.22 8.04 11.53
CA GLN A 73 -0.43 7.67 12.69
C GLN A 73 -0.95 6.36 13.24
N ILE A 74 -0.06 5.63 13.91
CA ILE A 74 -0.41 4.36 14.53
C ILE A 74 -1.60 4.57 15.46
N GLY A 75 -2.60 3.70 15.32
CA GLY A 75 -3.82 3.76 16.13
C GLY A 75 -4.96 4.52 15.49
N LYS A 76 -4.69 5.28 14.42
CA LYS A 76 -5.73 6.04 13.75
C LYS A 76 -6.56 5.16 12.85
N ARG A 77 -7.84 5.43 12.80
CA ARG A 77 -8.75 4.75 11.90
C ARG A 77 -8.75 5.44 10.55
N VAL A 78 -8.78 4.66 9.48
CA VAL A 78 -8.91 5.18 8.12
C VAL A 78 -10.03 4.46 7.41
N LEU A 79 -10.64 5.15 6.46
CA LEU A 79 -11.66 4.56 5.62
C LEU A 79 -11.07 4.25 4.25
N GLN A 80 -11.67 3.29 3.57
CA GLN A 80 -11.27 2.92 2.22
C GLN A 80 -11.21 4.17 1.34
N GLY A 81 -10.15 4.29 0.56
CA GLY A 81 -9.99 5.43 -0.35
C GLY A 81 -9.31 6.65 0.27
N LYS A 82 -9.08 6.64 1.56
CA LYS A 82 -8.35 7.75 2.19
C LYS A 82 -6.91 7.77 1.71
N THR A 83 -6.42 8.94 1.33
CA THR A 83 -5.02 9.10 0.97
C THR A 83 -4.16 8.86 2.21
N ILE A 84 -3.28 7.89 2.13
CA ILE A 84 -2.44 7.53 3.27
C ILE A 84 -0.97 7.88 3.06
N GLY A 85 -0.55 8.01 1.81
CA GLY A 85 0.83 8.34 1.50
C GLY A 85 0.99 8.61 0.02
N TYR A 86 2.25 8.62 -0.43
CA TYR A 86 2.56 9.00 -1.81
C TYR A 86 3.61 8.07 -2.38
N VAL A 87 3.45 7.75 -3.66
CA VAL A 87 4.39 6.88 -4.37
C VAL A 87 5.79 7.46 -4.32
N GLY A 88 6.77 6.61 -4.13
CA GLY A 88 8.16 7.01 -4.11
C GLY A 88 9.06 5.88 -4.54
N SER A 89 10.31 5.97 -4.11
CA SER A 89 11.32 4.96 -4.40
C SER A 89 12.20 4.73 -3.19
N SER A 90 11.67 4.96 -1.99
CA SER A 90 12.43 4.83 -0.77
C SER A 90 12.71 3.37 -0.46
N GLY A 91 13.75 3.14 0.34
CA GLY A 91 14.17 1.80 0.65
C GLY A 91 14.85 1.16 -0.54
N ARG A 92 14.77 -0.17 -0.63
CA ARG A 92 15.38 -0.90 -1.73
C ARG A 92 14.45 -0.91 -2.92
N SER A 93 14.57 0.10 -3.75
CA SER A 93 13.72 0.27 -4.92
C SER A 93 14.52 0.79 -6.09
N THR A 94 14.18 0.37 -7.30
CA THR A 94 14.88 0.78 -8.51
C THR A 94 14.15 1.86 -9.30
N GLY A 95 12.99 2.30 -8.82
CA GLY A 95 12.24 3.35 -9.49
C GLY A 95 10.92 3.59 -8.79
N PRO A 96 10.21 4.66 -9.19
CA PRO A 96 8.95 5.02 -8.52
C PRO A 96 7.89 3.95 -8.69
N HIS A 97 7.44 3.43 -7.58
CA HIS A 97 6.34 2.47 -7.54
C HIS A 97 5.87 2.31 -6.10
N VAL A 98 4.68 1.78 -5.92
CA VAL A 98 4.23 1.36 -4.60
C VAL A 98 4.09 -0.15 -4.61
N HIS A 99 4.67 -0.78 -3.62
CA HIS A 99 4.57 -2.22 -3.43
C HIS A 99 3.47 -2.48 -2.42
N VAL A 100 2.46 -3.25 -2.80
CA VAL A 100 1.32 -3.52 -1.94
C VAL A 100 1.28 -5.00 -1.61
N GLU A 101 1.20 -5.31 -0.32
CA GLU A 101 1.07 -6.69 0.15
C GLU A 101 -0.24 -6.85 0.88
N VAL A 102 -0.85 -8.03 0.73
CA VAL A 102 -1.99 -8.42 1.53
C VAL A 102 -1.53 -9.55 2.44
N LEU A 103 -1.81 -9.41 3.73
CA LEU A 103 -1.43 -10.39 4.72
C LEU A 103 -2.69 -11.02 5.29
N LYS A 104 -2.72 -12.33 5.30
CA LYS A 104 -3.80 -13.10 5.92
C LYS A 104 -3.19 -13.94 7.03
N ASN A 105 -3.59 -13.68 8.26
CA ASN A 105 -3.02 -14.36 9.42
C ASN A 105 -1.49 -14.23 9.47
N GLY A 106 -0.98 -13.05 9.10
CA GLY A 106 0.45 -12.77 9.13
C GLY A 106 1.23 -13.28 7.95
N LYS A 107 0.58 -13.91 6.97
CA LYS A 107 1.26 -14.45 5.80
C LYS A 107 0.83 -13.73 4.55
N ASN A 108 1.78 -13.50 3.65
CA ASN A 108 1.47 -12.89 2.36
C ASN A 108 0.57 -13.80 1.56
N VAL A 109 -0.47 -13.22 0.98
CA VAL A 109 -1.37 -13.94 0.09
C VAL A 109 -1.44 -13.19 -1.24
N ASN A 110 -2.04 -13.81 -2.23
CA ASN A 110 -2.15 -13.21 -3.54
C ASN A 110 -3.01 -11.94 -3.46
N PRO A 111 -2.39 -10.76 -3.61
CA PRO A 111 -3.14 -9.50 -3.46
C PRO A 111 -4.20 -9.33 -4.54
N ALA A 112 -3.98 -9.90 -5.70
CA ALA A 112 -4.93 -9.75 -6.80
C ALA A 112 -6.30 -10.29 -6.42
N ASN A 113 -6.34 -11.41 -5.70
CA ASN A 113 -7.62 -11.99 -5.27
C ASN A 113 -8.36 -11.08 -4.30
N PHE A 114 -7.62 -10.40 -3.45
CA PHE A 114 -8.21 -9.49 -2.48
C PHE A 114 -8.66 -8.18 -3.13
N LEU A 115 -7.79 -7.60 -3.92
CA LEU A 115 -8.02 -6.28 -4.49
C LEU A 115 -9.04 -6.30 -5.63
N SER A 116 -9.22 -7.41 -6.28
CA SER A 116 -10.13 -7.50 -7.41
C SER A 116 -11.54 -7.88 -6.99
N LYS A 117 -11.79 -8.01 -5.73
CA LYS A 117 -13.11 -8.40 -5.24
C LYS A 117 -14.16 -7.34 -5.39
N ASN A 118 -13.78 -6.18 -5.65
CA ASN A 118 -14.77 -5.12 -5.80
C ASN A 118 -15.04 -4.84 -7.23
#